data_9452689e66cd3083de9cd3da6af7d10f
#
_entry.id   9452689e66cd3083de9cd3da6af7d10f
#
_cell.length_a   1.000
_cell.length_b   1.000
_cell.length_c   1.000
_cell.angle_alpha   90.00
_cell.angle_beta   90.00
_cell.angle_gamma   90.00
#
_symmetry.space_group_name_H-M   'P 1'
#
loop_
_entity.id
_entity.type
_entity.pdbx_description
1 polymer ?
#
loop_
_entity_poly.entity_id
_entity_poly.type
_entity_poly.pdbx_seq_one_letter_code
_entity_poly.pdbx_strand_id
1 'polypeptide(L)'
;AELVEDIKNQGKEIGVEVEGVKVNFPQVIAHKNAISKQLTSGVAGLLKLNKVKKVDGEAAFVGEKRIRVTKPDGSAEEMTADAIIVATGSVNAVPPIPGIRENPNCIDSTGALSLEKLPESMVVIGGGVIGLELACAYAAFGTRITVVEAMDHMLPMLDGDLTKIGVAHM
;
A
#
# COMPACT_ATOMS: atom_id res chain seq x y z
N ALA A 1 -13.82 -2.92 1.92
CA ALA A 1 -14.37 -2.45 0.63
C ALA A 1 -15.33 -3.52 0.08
N GLU A 2 -14.87 -4.72 -0.22
CA GLU A 2 -15.63 -5.83 -0.81
C GLU A 2 -16.99 -6.07 -0.15
N LEU A 3 -17.04 -6.26 1.17
CA LEU A 3 -18.30 -6.42 1.91
C LEU A 3 -19.30 -5.28 1.67
N VAL A 4 -18.85 -4.05 1.50
CA VAL A 4 -19.72 -2.90 1.23
C VAL A 4 -20.31 -2.99 -0.18
N GLU A 5 -19.52 -3.42 -1.15
CA GLU A 5 -19.96 -3.65 -2.52
C GLU A 5 -20.93 -4.82 -2.62
N ASP A 6 -20.62 -5.96 -2.00
CA ASP A 6 -21.49 -7.13 -1.96
C ASP A 6 -22.87 -6.80 -1.42
N ILE A 7 -22.92 -6.09 -0.28
CA ILE A 7 -24.19 -5.66 0.31
C ILE A 7 -24.97 -4.73 -0.63
N LYS A 8 -24.30 -3.77 -1.27
CA LYS A 8 -24.97 -2.82 -2.16
C LYS A 8 -25.44 -3.44 -3.48
N ASN A 9 -24.63 -4.32 -4.08
CA ASN A 9 -24.82 -4.79 -5.43
C ASN A 9 -25.51 -6.16 -5.49
N GLN A 10 -25.18 -7.07 -4.59
CA GLN A 10 -25.63 -8.47 -4.61
C GLN A 10 -26.59 -8.81 -3.48
N GLY A 11 -26.64 -8.01 -2.42
CA GLY A 11 -27.45 -8.30 -1.22
C GLY A 11 -28.88 -8.70 -1.54
N LYS A 12 -29.56 -7.95 -2.40
CA LYS A 12 -30.97 -8.24 -2.77
C LYS A 12 -31.15 -9.58 -3.48
N GLU A 13 -30.18 -9.97 -4.31
CA GLU A 13 -30.25 -11.24 -5.08
C GLU A 13 -30.14 -12.46 -4.14
N ILE A 14 -29.37 -12.33 -3.06
CA ILE A 14 -29.19 -13.38 -2.04
C ILE A 14 -30.14 -13.26 -0.84
N GLY A 15 -31.12 -12.33 -0.91
CA GLY A 15 -32.11 -12.14 0.12
C GLY A 15 -31.66 -11.31 1.34
N VAL A 16 -30.60 -10.53 1.19
CA VAL A 16 -30.11 -9.60 2.25
C VAL A 16 -30.55 -8.19 1.90
N GLU A 17 -31.50 -7.65 2.65
CA GLU A 17 -31.96 -6.28 2.52
C GLU A 17 -31.42 -5.43 3.67
N VAL A 18 -30.84 -4.26 3.33
CA VAL A 18 -30.31 -3.30 4.29
C VAL A 18 -30.89 -1.91 4.02
N GLU A 19 -31.24 -1.18 5.07
CA GLU A 19 -31.78 0.19 4.95
C GLU A 19 -30.71 1.22 4.59
N GLY A 20 -29.41 0.84 4.68
CA GLY A 20 -28.28 1.66 4.28
C GLY A 20 -26.95 1.13 4.84
N VAL A 21 -25.87 1.60 4.23
CA VAL A 21 -24.50 1.28 4.67
C VAL A 21 -23.79 2.57 5.03
N LYS A 22 -23.32 2.67 6.28
CA LYS A 22 -22.50 3.80 6.75
C LYS A 22 -21.09 3.33 7.01
N VAL A 23 -20.13 3.93 6.33
CA VAL A 23 -18.70 3.65 6.52
C VAL A 23 -18.13 4.52 7.63
N ASN A 24 -17.60 3.91 8.68
CA ASN A 24 -16.77 4.58 9.68
C ASN A 24 -15.30 4.49 9.25
N PHE A 25 -14.85 5.42 8.45
CA PHE A 25 -13.52 5.37 7.84
C PHE A 25 -12.37 5.39 8.86
N PRO A 26 -12.38 6.18 9.96
CA PRO A 26 -11.38 6.05 11.01
C PRO A 26 -11.26 4.63 11.58
N GLN A 27 -12.39 3.92 11.73
CA GLN A 27 -12.38 2.53 12.19
C GLN A 27 -11.80 1.58 11.13
N VAL A 28 -11.99 1.83 9.82
CA VAL A 28 -11.36 1.08 8.74
C VAL A 28 -9.85 1.19 8.84
N ILE A 29 -9.33 2.40 9.03
CA ILE A 29 -7.89 2.64 9.18
C ILE A 29 -7.35 1.99 10.47
N ALA A 30 -8.07 2.10 11.57
CA ALA A 30 -7.69 1.46 12.84
C ALA A 30 -7.63 -0.07 12.69
N HIS A 31 -8.60 -0.69 12.03
CA HIS A 31 -8.64 -2.12 11.75
C HIS A 31 -7.45 -2.56 10.87
N LYS A 32 -7.18 -1.85 9.77
CA LYS A 32 -6.01 -2.09 8.92
C LYS A 32 -4.71 -2.01 9.73
N ASN A 33 -4.54 -1.00 10.58
CA ASN A 33 -3.35 -0.84 11.42
C ASN A 33 -3.19 -1.99 12.43
N ALA A 34 -4.29 -2.47 13.02
CA ALA A 34 -4.26 -3.61 13.93
C ALA A 34 -3.81 -4.90 13.24
N ILE A 35 -4.31 -5.18 12.04
CA ILE A 35 -3.88 -6.33 11.23
C ILE A 35 -2.40 -6.22 10.87
N SER A 36 -1.95 -5.06 10.38
CA SER A 36 -0.55 -4.81 10.05
C SER A 36 0.36 -5.06 11.26
N LYS A 37 -0.03 -4.54 12.43
CA LYS A 37 0.69 -4.76 13.68
C LYS A 37 0.73 -6.24 14.09
N GLN A 38 -0.35 -6.97 13.93
CA GLN A 38 -0.41 -8.40 14.22
C GLN A 38 0.57 -9.18 13.33
N LEU A 39 0.56 -8.92 12.02
CA LEU A 39 1.44 -9.59 11.05
C LEU A 39 2.92 -9.27 11.31
N THR A 40 3.28 -8.01 11.51
CA THR A 40 4.66 -7.61 11.81
C THR A 40 5.16 -8.17 13.14
N SER A 41 4.29 -8.26 14.15
CA SER A 41 4.62 -8.90 15.43
C SER A 41 4.82 -10.42 15.26
N GLY A 42 4.03 -11.06 14.40
CA GLY A 42 4.19 -12.48 14.04
C GLY A 42 5.55 -12.75 13.41
N VAL A 43 5.96 -11.93 12.43
CA VAL A 43 7.28 -12.02 11.80
C VAL A 43 8.41 -11.83 12.83
N ALA A 44 8.28 -10.82 13.70
CA ALA A 44 9.28 -10.61 14.77
C ALA A 44 9.37 -11.82 15.72
N GLY A 45 8.23 -12.46 16.03
CA GLY A 45 8.19 -13.70 16.81
C GLY A 45 8.90 -14.85 16.12
N LEU A 46 8.69 -15.03 14.82
CA LEU A 46 9.37 -16.07 14.02
C LEU A 46 10.89 -15.87 13.96
N LEU A 47 11.34 -14.63 13.78
CA LEU A 47 12.77 -14.30 13.82
C LEU A 47 13.39 -14.69 15.18
N LYS A 48 12.70 -14.33 16.27
CA LYS A 48 13.16 -14.66 17.63
C LYS A 48 13.18 -16.17 17.87
N LEU A 49 12.15 -16.90 17.46
CA LEU A 49 12.05 -18.35 17.57
C LEU A 49 13.21 -19.07 16.85
N ASN A 50 13.57 -18.55 15.66
CA ASN A 50 14.66 -19.10 14.85
C ASN A 50 16.04 -18.49 15.24
N LYS A 51 16.14 -17.79 16.37
CA LYS A 51 17.40 -17.20 16.87
C LYS A 51 18.06 -16.24 15.87
N VAL A 52 17.29 -15.61 14.99
CA VAL A 52 17.78 -14.60 14.06
C VAL A 52 17.98 -13.28 14.82
N LYS A 53 19.20 -12.75 14.78
CA LYS A 53 19.49 -11.43 15.36
C LYS A 53 18.90 -10.35 14.47
N LYS A 54 17.90 -9.62 14.96
CA LYS A 54 17.38 -8.41 14.32
C LYS A 54 18.17 -7.20 14.80
N VAL A 55 18.63 -6.37 13.87
CA VAL A 55 19.28 -5.09 14.17
C VAL A 55 18.56 -4.01 13.37
N ASP A 56 18.06 -3.00 14.07
CA ASP A 56 17.38 -1.86 13.45
C ASP A 56 18.39 -0.74 13.19
N GLY A 57 18.46 -0.23 11.97
CA GLY A 57 19.35 0.84 11.57
C GLY A 57 19.56 0.91 10.07
N GLU A 58 20.35 1.88 9.65
CA GLU A 58 20.77 2.07 8.26
C GLU A 58 22.07 1.31 8.01
N ALA A 59 22.05 0.41 7.02
CA ALA A 59 23.19 -0.44 6.71
C ALA A 59 23.97 0.09 5.50
N ALA A 60 25.32 0.10 5.61
CA ALA A 60 26.23 0.42 4.54
C ALA A 60 27.33 -0.63 4.41
N PHE A 61 27.76 -0.94 3.20
CA PHE A 61 28.94 -1.76 2.99
C PHE A 61 30.21 -1.00 3.37
N VAL A 62 31.06 -1.63 4.19
CA VAL A 62 32.38 -1.09 4.59
C VAL A 62 33.51 -2.05 4.20
N GLY A 63 33.20 -3.12 3.50
CA GLY A 63 34.13 -4.11 2.94
C GLY A 63 33.36 -5.23 2.25
N GLU A 64 34.05 -6.14 1.61
CA GLU A 64 33.46 -7.19 0.75
C GLU A 64 32.42 -8.05 1.49
N LYS A 65 32.70 -8.44 2.74
CA LYS A 65 31.79 -9.26 3.57
C LYS A 65 31.44 -8.55 4.88
N ARG A 66 31.48 -7.23 4.87
CA ARG A 66 31.33 -6.41 6.09
C ARG A 66 30.39 -5.25 5.85
N ILE A 67 29.41 -5.14 6.76
CA ILE A 67 28.46 -4.03 6.79
C ILE A 67 28.61 -3.28 8.11
N ARG A 68 28.33 -1.97 8.08
CA ARG A 68 28.14 -1.13 9.26
C ARG A 68 26.67 -0.76 9.34
N VAL A 69 26.06 -0.96 10.50
CA VAL A 69 24.68 -0.55 10.79
C VAL A 69 24.71 0.65 11.73
N THR A 70 24.21 1.78 11.29
CA THR A 70 24.02 2.98 12.11
C THR A 70 22.62 2.93 12.71
N LYS A 71 22.53 2.89 14.02
CA LYS A 71 21.26 2.80 14.76
C LYS A 71 20.61 4.18 14.91
N PRO A 72 19.31 4.24 15.25
CA PRO A 72 18.59 5.50 15.43
C PRO A 72 19.18 6.40 16.55
N ASP A 73 19.88 5.83 17.52
CA ASP A 73 20.57 6.56 18.60
C ASP A 73 21.94 7.11 18.19
N GLY A 74 22.33 6.94 16.93
CA GLY A 74 23.62 7.38 16.38
C GLY A 74 24.78 6.42 16.63
N SER A 75 24.59 5.36 17.41
CA SER A 75 25.62 4.32 17.59
C SER A 75 25.76 3.49 16.32
N ALA A 76 26.96 2.90 16.11
CA ALA A 76 27.20 2.04 14.96
C ALA A 76 27.76 0.69 15.38
N GLU A 77 27.33 -0.36 14.68
CA GLU A 77 27.81 -1.73 14.87
C GLU A 77 28.31 -2.28 13.53
N GLU A 78 29.50 -2.87 13.51
CA GLU A 78 30.01 -3.56 12.32
C GLU A 78 29.76 -5.07 12.44
N MET A 79 29.36 -5.67 11.34
CA MET A 79 29.07 -7.10 11.26
C MET A 79 29.70 -7.70 10.01
N THR A 80 30.11 -8.95 10.14
CA THR A 80 30.64 -9.76 9.01
C THR A 80 29.74 -10.97 8.79
N ALA A 81 29.66 -11.41 7.53
CA ALA A 81 28.93 -12.62 7.14
C ALA A 81 29.63 -13.31 5.97
N ASP A 82 29.45 -14.62 5.85
CA ASP A 82 29.96 -15.38 4.70
C ASP A 82 29.24 -15.03 3.40
N ALA A 83 27.94 -14.72 3.52
CA ALA A 83 27.10 -14.24 2.43
C ALA A 83 26.17 -13.12 2.94
N ILE A 84 25.88 -12.15 2.08
CA ILE A 84 24.99 -11.02 2.36
C ILE A 84 23.90 -10.97 1.30
N ILE A 85 22.65 -10.98 1.74
CA ILE A 85 21.48 -10.79 0.87
C ILE A 85 21.04 -9.34 0.99
N VAL A 86 21.03 -8.63 -0.14
CA VAL A 86 20.51 -7.25 -0.23
C VAL A 86 19.02 -7.33 -0.55
N ALA A 87 18.18 -7.04 0.42
CA ALA A 87 16.72 -7.06 0.31
C ALA A 87 16.12 -5.79 0.94
N THR A 88 16.58 -4.64 0.48
CA THR A 88 16.31 -3.32 1.09
C THR A 88 14.93 -2.75 0.75
N GLY A 89 14.13 -3.46 -0.03
CA GLY A 89 12.81 -3.00 -0.44
C GLY A 89 12.88 -1.90 -1.52
N SER A 90 11.84 -1.09 -1.59
CA SER A 90 11.69 -0.02 -2.57
C SER A 90 11.07 1.21 -1.92
N VAL A 91 11.20 2.35 -2.59
CA VAL A 91 10.53 3.61 -2.25
C VAL A 91 9.51 3.96 -3.32
N ASN A 92 8.50 4.73 -2.96
CA ASN A 92 7.49 5.19 -3.92
C ASN A 92 8.14 6.11 -4.96
N ALA A 93 7.91 5.81 -6.24
CA ALA A 93 8.33 6.68 -7.33
C ALA A 93 7.37 7.86 -7.42
N VAL A 94 7.92 9.06 -7.53
CA VAL A 94 7.14 10.28 -7.79
C VAL A 94 7.40 10.70 -9.23
N PRO A 95 6.38 10.71 -10.11
CA PRO A 95 6.56 11.08 -11.50
C PRO A 95 7.00 12.56 -11.61
N PRO A 96 7.75 12.92 -12.68
CA PRO A 96 8.28 14.28 -12.87
C PRO A 96 7.20 15.23 -13.41
N ILE A 97 6.07 15.31 -12.71
CA ILE A 97 4.98 16.23 -13.06
C ILE A 97 5.16 17.51 -12.26
N PRO A 98 5.20 18.68 -12.92
CA PRO A 98 5.33 19.96 -12.24
C PRO A 98 4.24 20.16 -11.18
N GLY A 99 4.63 20.61 -10.00
CA GLY A 99 3.72 20.88 -8.87
C GLY A 99 3.33 19.68 -8.02
N ILE A 100 3.66 18.43 -8.42
CA ILE A 100 3.23 17.23 -7.65
C ILE A 100 3.89 17.16 -6.27
N ARG A 101 5.15 17.58 -6.17
CA ARG A 101 5.90 17.56 -4.91
C ARG A 101 5.57 18.71 -3.98
N GLU A 102 5.17 19.83 -4.55
CA GLU A 102 4.88 21.07 -3.85
C GLU A 102 3.42 21.14 -3.38
N ASN A 103 2.54 20.33 -3.95
CA ASN A 103 1.12 20.32 -3.59
C ASN A 103 0.89 19.39 -2.38
N PRO A 104 0.48 19.92 -1.22
CA PRO A 104 0.25 19.12 0.00
C PRO A 104 -0.91 18.13 -0.13
N ASN A 105 -1.77 18.30 -1.14
CA ASN A 105 -2.86 17.35 -1.42
C ASN A 105 -2.43 16.20 -2.34
N CYS A 106 -1.21 16.22 -2.88
CA CYS A 106 -0.64 15.11 -3.60
C CYS A 106 0.01 14.14 -2.61
N ILE A 107 -0.51 12.93 -2.56
CA ILE A 107 -0.04 11.86 -1.69
C ILE A 107 0.34 10.64 -2.52
N ASP A 108 1.24 9.84 -2.01
CA ASP A 108 1.57 8.53 -2.56
C ASP A 108 0.68 7.42 -1.99
N SER A 109 0.94 6.17 -2.38
CA SER A 109 0.19 5.01 -1.87
C SER A 109 0.27 4.85 -0.35
N THR A 110 1.40 5.20 0.26
CA THR A 110 1.57 5.16 1.72
C THR A 110 0.69 6.21 2.40
N GLY A 111 0.65 7.41 1.85
CA GLY A 111 -0.25 8.47 2.30
C GLY A 111 -1.72 8.08 2.15
N ALA A 112 -2.09 7.48 1.02
CA ALA A 112 -3.45 6.99 0.79
C ALA A 112 -3.87 5.91 1.80
N LEU A 113 -2.97 5.02 2.20
CA LEU A 113 -3.25 4.03 3.24
C LEU A 113 -3.37 4.61 4.66
N SER A 114 -3.11 5.90 4.84
CA SER A 114 -3.01 6.54 6.16
C SER A 114 -3.88 7.79 6.31
N LEU A 115 -4.80 8.04 5.37
CA LEU A 115 -5.72 9.17 5.47
C LEU A 115 -6.61 9.06 6.72
N GLU A 116 -6.77 10.17 7.42
CA GLU A 116 -7.62 10.23 8.62
C GLU A 116 -9.12 10.35 8.29
N LYS A 117 -9.42 10.90 7.11
CA LYS A 117 -10.80 11.13 6.65
C LYS A 117 -10.98 10.59 5.25
N LEU A 118 -12.16 10.05 4.99
CA LEU A 118 -12.55 9.64 3.64
C LEU A 118 -12.71 10.90 2.77
N PRO A 119 -11.96 11.03 1.66
CA PRO A 119 -12.12 12.15 0.75
C PRO A 119 -13.42 12.02 -0.06
N GLU A 120 -14.07 13.15 -0.36
CA GLU A 120 -15.25 13.17 -1.23
C GLU A 120 -14.90 12.81 -2.69
N SER A 121 -13.70 13.21 -3.11
CA SER A 121 -13.18 12.89 -4.44
C SER A 121 -11.67 12.69 -4.41
N MET A 122 -11.17 11.85 -5.32
CA MET A 122 -9.74 11.55 -5.47
C MET A 122 -9.42 11.43 -6.96
N VAL A 123 -8.30 12.03 -7.36
CA VAL A 123 -7.69 11.81 -8.67
C VAL A 123 -6.49 10.90 -8.49
N VAL A 124 -6.48 9.78 -9.20
CA VAL A 124 -5.38 8.82 -9.21
C VAL A 124 -4.55 9.06 -10.47
N ILE A 125 -3.29 9.40 -10.30
CA ILE A 125 -2.35 9.61 -11.40
C ILE A 125 -1.58 8.32 -11.64
N GLY A 126 -1.87 7.67 -12.75
CA GLY A 126 -1.36 6.36 -13.15
C GLY A 126 -2.38 5.25 -12.99
N GLY A 127 -2.61 4.51 -14.08
CA GLY A 127 -3.52 3.36 -14.15
C GLY A 127 -2.83 2.02 -13.84
N GLY A 128 -1.80 2.02 -13.00
CA GLY A 128 -1.12 0.82 -12.55
C GLY A 128 -1.87 0.10 -11.42
N VAL A 129 -1.45 -1.12 -11.09
CA VAL A 129 -2.11 -2.01 -10.12
C VAL A 129 -2.37 -1.32 -8.78
N ILE A 130 -1.35 -0.72 -8.16
CA ILE A 130 -1.47 -0.09 -6.84
C ILE A 130 -2.50 1.04 -6.85
N GLY A 131 -2.45 1.89 -7.88
CA GLY A 131 -3.38 3.02 -8.02
C GLY A 131 -4.83 2.53 -8.16
N LEU A 132 -5.06 1.52 -8.99
CA LEU A 132 -6.39 0.97 -9.24
C LEU A 132 -6.94 0.19 -8.04
N GLU A 133 -6.14 -0.59 -7.33
CA GLU A 133 -6.57 -1.25 -6.09
C GLU A 133 -7.04 -0.24 -5.03
N LEU A 134 -6.28 0.83 -4.85
CA LEU A 134 -6.68 1.91 -3.94
C LEU A 134 -7.92 2.64 -4.45
N ALA A 135 -8.00 2.90 -5.76
CA ALA A 135 -9.17 3.51 -6.40
C ALA A 135 -10.45 2.72 -6.12
N CYS A 136 -10.44 1.40 -6.37
CA CYS A 136 -11.56 0.50 -6.07
C CYS A 136 -11.95 0.51 -4.59
N ALA A 137 -10.95 0.43 -3.69
CA ALA A 137 -11.22 0.46 -2.26
C ALA A 137 -11.89 1.77 -1.81
N TYR A 138 -11.41 2.90 -2.30
CA TYR A 138 -11.99 4.22 -1.98
C TYR A 138 -13.36 4.43 -2.63
N ALA A 139 -13.54 3.96 -3.88
CA ALA A 139 -14.84 4.02 -4.56
C ALA A 139 -15.91 3.24 -3.80
N ALA A 140 -15.60 2.02 -3.34
CA ALA A 140 -16.50 1.19 -2.54
C ALA A 140 -16.93 1.89 -1.23
N PHE A 141 -16.04 2.70 -0.63
CA PHE A 141 -16.37 3.51 0.54
C PHE A 141 -17.18 4.77 0.19
N GLY A 142 -17.32 5.15 -1.08
CA GLY A 142 -18.13 6.27 -1.55
C GLY A 142 -17.34 7.48 -2.03
N THR A 143 -16.02 7.40 -2.18
CA THR A 143 -15.19 8.44 -2.80
C THR A 143 -15.42 8.46 -4.32
N ARG A 144 -15.63 9.63 -4.90
CA ARG A 144 -15.67 9.80 -6.36
C ARG A 144 -14.25 9.73 -6.92
N ILE A 145 -13.99 8.72 -7.74
CA ILE A 145 -12.64 8.46 -8.30
C ILE A 145 -12.56 8.97 -9.74
N THR A 146 -11.42 9.55 -10.08
CA THR A 146 -11.00 9.83 -11.46
C THR A 146 -9.59 9.27 -11.63
N VAL A 147 -9.38 8.42 -12.63
CA VAL A 147 -8.04 7.90 -12.97
C VAL A 147 -7.53 8.62 -14.20
N VAL A 148 -6.28 9.07 -14.16
CA VAL A 148 -5.57 9.71 -15.27
C VAL A 148 -4.38 8.83 -15.63
N GLU A 149 -4.37 8.28 -16.85
CA GLU A 149 -3.30 7.45 -17.38
C GLU A 149 -2.74 8.08 -18.65
N ALA A 150 -1.42 8.07 -18.79
CA ALA A 150 -0.71 8.64 -19.94
C ALA A 150 -0.58 7.63 -21.11
N MET A 151 -0.71 6.35 -20.82
CA MET A 151 -0.66 5.28 -21.82
C MET A 151 -2.05 5.07 -22.44
N ASP A 152 -2.12 4.33 -23.54
CA ASP A 152 -3.37 4.07 -24.28
C ASP A 152 -4.39 3.25 -23.49
N HIS A 153 -3.95 2.55 -22.44
CA HIS A 153 -4.81 1.70 -21.62
C HIS A 153 -4.29 1.60 -20.18
N MET A 154 -5.18 1.31 -19.24
CA MET A 154 -4.82 1.00 -17.86
C MET A 154 -4.10 -0.35 -17.78
N LEU A 155 -3.35 -0.58 -16.68
CA LEU A 155 -2.60 -1.82 -16.46
C LEU A 155 -1.65 -2.15 -17.63
N PRO A 156 -0.77 -1.21 -18.05
CA PRO A 156 0.04 -1.37 -19.26
C PRO A 156 1.04 -2.54 -19.18
N MET A 157 1.23 -3.12 -18.01
CA MET A 157 2.09 -4.29 -17.80
C MET A 157 1.37 -5.64 -17.98
N LEU A 158 0.05 -5.64 -18.18
CA LEU A 158 -0.74 -6.83 -18.41
C LEU A 158 -1.06 -6.99 -19.90
N ASP A 159 -1.30 -8.23 -20.31
CA ASP A 159 -1.81 -8.52 -21.65
C ASP A 159 -3.16 -7.85 -21.87
N GLY A 160 -3.37 -7.33 -23.08
CA GLY A 160 -4.54 -6.52 -23.41
C GLY A 160 -5.89 -7.20 -23.17
N ASP A 161 -5.95 -8.53 -23.26
CA ASP A 161 -7.18 -9.28 -22.97
C ASP A 161 -7.46 -9.33 -21.47
N LEU A 162 -6.44 -9.47 -20.62
CA LEU A 162 -6.58 -9.40 -19.16
C LEU A 162 -6.94 -7.99 -18.71
N THR A 163 -6.36 -6.97 -19.34
CA THR A 163 -6.67 -5.57 -19.05
C THR A 163 -8.14 -5.26 -19.32
N LYS A 164 -8.70 -5.70 -20.45
CA LYS A 164 -10.11 -5.50 -20.78
C LYS A 164 -11.05 -6.10 -19.74
N ILE A 165 -10.74 -7.32 -19.27
CA ILE A 165 -11.53 -8.00 -18.24
C ILE A 165 -11.41 -7.23 -16.91
N GLY A 166 -10.20 -6.87 -16.48
CA GLY A 166 -9.98 -6.16 -15.23
C GLY A 166 -10.70 -4.80 -15.19
N VAL A 167 -10.59 -4.01 -16.25
CA VAL A 167 -11.22 -2.68 -16.32
C VAL A 167 -12.75 -2.76 -16.39
N ALA A 168 -13.31 -3.80 -17.01
CA ALA A 168 -14.76 -3.98 -17.08
C ALA A 168 -15.42 -4.30 -15.72
N HIS A 169 -14.62 -4.69 -14.72
CA HIS A 169 -15.09 -5.02 -13.37
C HIS A 169 -14.74 -3.93 -12.32
N MET A 170 -14.20 -2.80 -12.76
CA MET A 170 -13.89 -1.62 -11.94
C MET A 170 -14.99 -0.54 -12.07
#